data_4464fd0b501014a733a6af3141538dde
#
_entry.id   4464fd0b501014a733a6af3141538dde
#
_cell.length_a   1.000
_cell.length_b   1.000
_cell.length_c   1.000
_cell.angle_alpha   90.00
_cell.angle_beta   90.00
_cell.angle_gamma   90.00
#
_symmetry.space_group_name_H-M   'P 1'
#
loop_
_entity.id
_entity.type
_entity.pdbx_description
1 polymer ?
#
loop_
_entity_poly.entity_id
_entity_poly.type
_entity_poly.pdbx_seq_one_letter_code
_entity_poly.pdbx_strand_id
1 'polypeptide(L)'
;MSSSLLARLGRRWLALLCMSAMVVGLPVGCGVLQHKERELVFRIEPGTATWFSGLPGDVQEFDLKPKSFKAGENIHGWWWPAERKNAPAILYLHGVRWNLTGQLFRIRQLRALGFSVLAIDYRGFGKSQGDLPSEASVYEDARIAWQRLEVLQPDPALRLIYGHSLGGAVAVDLAAELGQKAAKDGSLVPARGLVIESTFTSLGDVATAMANTSLPVRWLLSQKFDSIDKILE
;
A
#
# COMPACT_ATOMS: atom_id res chain seq x y z
N MET A 1 8.00 54.23 36.79
CA MET A 1 8.14 52.88 36.21
C MET A 1 8.60 53.04 34.77
N SER A 2 9.80 52.61 34.42
CA SER A 2 10.50 53.00 33.21
C SER A 2 9.95 52.33 31.96
N SER A 3 9.82 53.07 30.88
CA SER A 3 9.48 52.67 29.51
C SER A 3 10.26 51.44 29.00
N SER A 4 11.42 51.17 29.58
CA SER A 4 12.29 50.03 29.26
C SER A 4 11.74 48.68 29.75
N LEU A 5 10.94 48.64 30.81
CA LEU A 5 10.37 47.42 31.39
C LEU A 5 9.20 46.91 30.53
N LEU A 6 8.35 47.85 30.09
CA LEU A 6 7.20 47.54 29.21
C LEU A 6 7.66 47.06 27.82
N ALA A 7 8.75 47.64 27.29
CA ALA A 7 9.32 47.19 26.01
C ALA A 7 9.99 45.80 26.10
N ARG A 8 10.57 45.44 27.24
CA ARG A 8 11.13 44.07 27.49
C ARG A 8 10.07 43.02 27.68
N LEU A 9 8.95 43.36 28.35
CA LEU A 9 7.81 42.48 28.49
C LEU A 9 7.14 42.23 27.12
N GLY A 10 6.90 43.28 26.33
CA GLY A 10 6.30 43.11 24.98
C GLY A 10 7.14 42.24 24.05
N ARG A 11 8.48 42.38 24.06
CA ARG A 11 9.39 41.54 23.29
C ARG A 11 9.35 40.05 23.72
N ARG A 12 9.20 39.75 25.01
CA ARG A 12 9.09 38.39 25.54
C ARG A 12 7.76 37.76 25.14
N TRP A 13 6.66 38.49 25.18
CA TRP A 13 5.34 38.01 24.74
C TRP A 13 5.30 37.79 23.23
N LEU A 14 5.96 38.66 22.44
CA LEU A 14 6.05 38.47 20.98
C LEU A 14 6.88 37.24 20.64
N ALA A 15 8.00 37.00 21.33
CA ALA A 15 8.81 35.79 21.13
C ALA A 15 8.08 34.51 21.52
N LEU A 16 7.30 34.55 22.61
CA LEU A 16 6.45 33.40 23.02
C LEU A 16 5.32 33.13 22.02
N LEU A 17 4.70 34.17 21.47
CA LEU A 17 3.70 34.03 20.40
C LEU A 17 4.29 33.51 19.11
N CYS A 18 5.47 33.96 18.71
CA CYS A 18 6.18 33.44 17.55
C CYS A 18 6.62 31.97 17.75
N MET A 19 7.11 31.61 18.93
CA MET A 19 7.45 30.21 19.25
C MET A 19 6.20 29.33 19.28
N SER A 20 5.10 29.77 19.87
CA SER A 20 3.86 28.99 19.85
C SER A 20 3.27 28.83 18.44
N ALA A 21 3.37 29.87 17.60
CA ALA A 21 2.98 29.80 16.19
C ALA A 21 3.85 28.83 15.38
N MET A 22 5.16 28.77 15.64
CA MET A 22 6.05 27.79 15.04
C MET A 22 5.76 26.35 15.53
N VAL A 23 5.54 26.17 16.83
CA VAL A 23 5.28 24.83 17.42
C VAL A 23 3.95 24.24 16.95
N VAL A 24 2.95 25.07 16.68
CA VAL A 24 1.63 24.61 16.18
C VAL A 24 1.56 24.63 14.66
N GLY A 25 2.17 25.60 14.00
CA GLY A 25 2.11 25.78 12.55
C GLY A 25 2.91 24.71 11.76
N LEU A 26 4.08 24.29 12.27
CA LEU A 26 4.92 23.28 11.61
C LEU A 26 4.24 21.90 11.52
N PRO A 27 3.67 21.31 12.59
CA PRO A 27 3.03 20.01 12.49
C PRO A 27 1.75 20.03 11.64
N VAL A 28 0.98 21.12 11.66
CA VAL A 28 -0.19 21.26 10.79
C VAL A 28 0.23 21.35 9.32
N GLY A 29 1.26 22.11 9.00
CA GLY A 29 1.81 22.20 7.66
C GLY A 29 2.36 20.87 7.14
N CYS A 30 3.06 20.11 7.97
CA CYS A 30 3.56 18.78 7.64
C CYS A 30 2.41 17.79 7.36
N GLY A 31 1.36 17.81 8.18
CA GLY A 31 0.20 16.94 7.98
C GLY A 31 -0.54 17.19 6.66
N VAL A 32 -0.72 18.47 6.31
CA VAL A 32 -1.33 18.86 5.03
C VAL A 32 -0.47 18.40 3.85
N LEU A 33 0.85 18.59 3.94
CA LEU A 33 1.78 18.18 2.89
C LEU A 33 1.77 16.65 2.69
N GLN A 34 1.83 15.88 3.78
CA GLN A 34 1.74 14.41 3.73
C GLN A 34 0.40 13.93 3.17
N HIS A 35 -0.71 14.60 3.49
CA HIS A 35 -2.00 14.27 2.93
C HIS A 35 -2.01 14.49 1.41
N LYS A 36 -1.51 15.63 0.93
CA LYS A 36 -1.40 15.93 -0.50
C LYS A 36 -0.45 14.98 -1.24
N GLU A 37 0.65 14.62 -0.62
CA GLU A 37 1.55 13.59 -1.17
C GLU A 37 0.80 12.27 -1.40
N ARG A 38 0.04 11.78 -0.40
CA ARG A 38 -0.73 10.55 -0.54
C ARG A 38 -1.80 10.64 -1.62
N GLU A 39 -2.52 11.76 -1.75
CA GLU A 39 -3.45 11.98 -2.87
C GLU A 39 -2.76 11.85 -4.23
N LEU A 40 -1.54 12.39 -4.36
CA LEU A 40 -0.77 12.34 -5.60
C LEU A 40 -0.20 10.93 -5.88
N VAL A 41 0.23 10.23 -4.85
CA VAL A 41 0.82 8.88 -4.97
C VAL A 41 -0.25 7.85 -5.32
N PHE A 42 -1.34 7.80 -4.55
CA PHE A 42 -2.33 6.73 -4.68
C PHE A 42 -3.37 6.99 -5.78
N ARG A 43 -3.64 8.25 -6.12
CA ARG A 43 -4.52 8.64 -7.25
C ARG A 43 -5.81 7.82 -7.30
N ILE A 44 -6.52 7.73 -6.17
CA ILE A 44 -7.72 6.93 -6.07
C ILE A 44 -8.77 7.47 -7.04
N GLU A 45 -9.24 6.60 -7.94
CA GLU A 45 -10.35 6.89 -8.83
C GLU A 45 -11.61 6.20 -8.27
N PRO A 46 -12.67 6.98 -7.98
CA PRO A 46 -13.90 6.43 -7.43
C PRO A 46 -14.68 5.63 -8.48
N GLY A 47 -15.48 4.70 -7.99
CA GLY A 47 -16.41 3.95 -8.84
C GLY A 47 -15.77 2.75 -9.53
N THR A 48 -16.42 2.35 -10.61
CA THR A 48 -16.10 1.15 -11.38
C THR A 48 -15.42 1.54 -12.69
N ALA A 49 -14.38 0.80 -13.09
CA ALA A 49 -13.73 1.03 -14.38
C ALA A 49 -14.75 0.90 -15.54
N THR A 50 -14.68 1.81 -16.50
CA THR A 50 -15.67 1.92 -17.59
C THR A 50 -15.75 0.67 -18.47
N TRP A 51 -14.69 -0.14 -18.50
CA TRP A 51 -14.62 -1.40 -19.24
C TRP A 51 -14.99 -2.63 -18.40
N PHE A 52 -15.38 -2.44 -17.14
CA PHE A 52 -15.81 -3.54 -16.27
C PHE A 52 -17.24 -3.96 -16.60
N SER A 53 -17.40 -5.19 -17.06
CA SER A 53 -18.68 -5.76 -17.46
C SER A 53 -19.30 -6.73 -16.43
N GLY A 54 -18.77 -6.72 -15.20
CA GLY A 54 -19.19 -7.64 -14.15
C GLY A 54 -18.20 -8.76 -13.89
N LEU A 55 -18.39 -9.43 -12.76
CA LEU A 55 -17.56 -10.58 -12.36
C LEU A 55 -18.04 -11.86 -13.02
N PRO A 56 -17.14 -12.78 -13.39
CA PRO A 56 -17.50 -14.17 -13.68
C PRO A 56 -18.22 -14.82 -12.51
N GLY A 57 -19.16 -15.72 -12.80
CA GLY A 57 -20.03 -16.30 -11.78
C GLY A 57 -19.33 -17.23 -10.76
N ASP A 58 -18.10 -17.63 -11.04
CA ASP A 58 -17.25 -18.45 -10.15
C ASP A 58 -16.29 -17.63 -9.29
N VAL A 59 -16.30 -16.29 -9.41
CA VAL A 59 -15.55 -15.38 -8.52
C VAL A 59 -16.33 -15.18 -7.23
N GLN A 60 -15.65 -15.36 -6.11
CA GLN A 60 -16.20 -15.14 -4.77
C GLN A 60 -15.73 -13.78 -4.24
N GLU A 61 -16.67 -12.88 -3.98
CA GLU A 61 -16.37 -11.62 -3.28
C GLU A 61 -16.35 -11.86 -1.77
N PHE A 62 -15.46 -11.16 -1.07
CA PHE A 62 -15.36 -11.23 0.40
C PHE A 62 -14.87 -9.91 0.99
N ASP A 63 -15.10 -9.74 2.29
CA ASP A 63 -14.55 -8.65 3.10
C ASP A 63 -13.72 -9.20 4.25
N LEU A 64 -12.53 -8.64 4.46
CA LEU A 64 -11.69 -8.89 5.63
C LEU A 64 -11.86 -7.74 6.61
N LYS A 65 -12.16 -8.07 7.86
CA LYS A 65 -12.37 -7.11 8.96
C LYS A 65 -11.57 -7.55 10.19
N PRO A 66 -10.22 -7.41 10.17
CA PRO A 66 -9.41 -7.74 11.32
C PRO A 66 -9.79 -6.93 12.55
N LYS A 67 -9.56 -7.48 13.75
CA LYS A 67 -9.82 -6.77 15.02
C LYS A 67 -8.96 -5.51 15.20
N SER A 68 -7.83 -5.40 14.48
CA SER A 68 -6.95 -4.23 14.48
C SER A 68 -7.53 -3.03 13.72
N PHE A 69 -8.53 -3.25 12.87
CA PHE A 69 -9.13 -2.18 12.08
C PHE A 69 -10.07 -1.32 12.92
N LYS A 70 -10.15 -0.05 12.55
CA LYS A 70 -11.14 0.87 13.10
C LYS A 70 -12.55 0.44 12.69
N ALA A 71 -13.55 0.88 13.43
CA ALA A 71 -14.94 0.65 13.06
C ALA A 71 -15.23 1.22 11.66
N GLY A 72 -15.79 0.39 10.78
CA GLY A 72 -16.11 0.75 9.41
C GLY A 72 -14.99 0.46 8.39
N GLU A 73 -13.76 0.13 8.81
CA GLU A 73 -12.72 -0.28 7.88
C GLU A 73 -12.89 -1.74 7.43
N ASN A 74 -12.60 -2.03 6.18
CA ASN A 74 -12.53 -3.38 5.61
C ASN A 74 -11.59 -3.43 4.42
N ILE A 75 -11.12 -4.62 4.09
CA ILE A 75 -10.46 -4.94 2.84
C ILE A 75 -11.42 -5.78 2.02
N HIS A 76 -11.88 -5.26 0.89
CA HIS A 76 -12.66 -5.98 -0.09
C HIS A 76 -11.73 -6.78 -1.00
N GLY A 77 -12.14 -7.97 -1.39
CA GLY A 77 -11.35 -8.79 -2.28
C GLY A 77 -12.14 -9.81 -3.08
N TRP A 78 -11.46 -10.40 -4.04
CA TRP A 78 -11.96 -11.45 -4.90
C TRP A 78 -11.10 -12.69 -4.75
N TRP A 79 -11.76 -13.83 -4.58
CA TRP A 79 -11.15 -15.14 -4.73
C TRP A 79 -11.67 -15.81 -5.98
N TRP A 80 -10.78 -16.12 -6.91
CA TRP A 80 -11.12 -16.86 -8.12
C TRP A 80 -10.36 -18.18 -8.13
N PRO A 81 -11.00 -19.28 -7.70
CA PRO A 81 -10.35 -20.59 -7.64
C PRO A 81 -10.04 -21.12 -9.04
N ALA A 82 -8.94 -21.82 -9.19
CA ALA A 82 -8.63 -22.59 -10.39
C ALA A 82 -9.59 -23.77 -10.52
N GLU A 83 -9.76 -24.27 -11.75
CA GLU A 83 -10.56 -25.49 -11.99
C GLU A 83 -9.91 -26.72 -11.38
N ARG A 84 -8.58 -26.78 -11.49
CA ARG A 84 -7.79 -27.88 -10.93
C ARG A 84 -7.71 -27.76 -9.41
N LYS A 85 -8.07 -28.84 -8.71
CA LYS A 85 -7.83 -28.95 -7.26
C LYS A 85 -6.33 -28.81 -6.96
N ASN A 86 -5.99 -28.16 -5.86
CA ASN A 86 -4.60 -27.91 -5.43
C ASN A 86 -3.76 -27.14 -6.46
N ALA A 87 -4.39 -26.27 -7.23
CA ALA A 87 -3.65 -25.37 -8.10
C ALA A 87 -2.81 -24.36 -7.29
N PRO A 88 -1.67 -23.90 -7.81
CA PRO A 88 -0.96 -22.78 -7.20
C PRO A 88 -1.86 -21.56 -7.08
N ALA A 89 -1.67 -20.80 -6.02
CA ALA A 89 -2.47 -19.61 -5.73
C ALA A 89 -1.59 -18.36 -5.68
N ILE A 90 -2.09 -17.30 -6.27
CA ILE A 90 -1.42 -16.00 -6.36
C ILE A 90 -2.16 -15.00 -5.50
N LEU A 91 -1.45 -14.27 -4.63
CA LEU A 91 -1.90 -12.99 -4.10
C LEU A 91 -1.59 -11.90 -5.13
N TYR A 92 -2.61 -11.32 -5.73
CA TYR A 92 -2.49 -10.24 -6.70
C TYR A 92 -2.66 -8.88 -6.02
N LEU A 93 -1.64 -8.04 -6.13
CA LEU A 93 -1.55 -6.69 -5.56
C LEU A 93 -1.53 -5.66 -6.69
N HIS A 94 -2.57 -4.83 -6.75
CA HIS A 94 -2.76 -3.89 -7.85
C HIS A 94 -1.97 -2.59 -7.69
N GLY A 95 -1.81 -1.85 -8.79
CA GLY A 95 -1.24 -0.52 -8.82
C GLY A 95 -2.23 0.58 -8.44
N VAL A 96 -1.80 1.84 -8.64
CA VAL A 96 -2.63 3.04 -8.41
C VAL A 96 -3.67 3.26 -9.51
N ARG A 97 -4.50 4.28 -9.35
CA ARG A 97 -5.58 4.79 -10.20
C ARG A 97 -6.87 4.01 -10.03
N TRP A 98 -6.94 2.82 -10.63
CA TRP A 98 -8.15 1.99 -10.58
C TRP A 98 -8.08 1.00 -9.42
N ASN A 99 -9.23 0.44 -9.10
CA ASN A 99 -9.44 -0.65 -8.16
C ASN A 99 -9.47 -2.01 -8.87
N LEU A 100 -9.89 -3.06 -8.19
CA LEU A 100 -9.98 -4.41 -8.75
C LEU A 100 -10.78 -4.47 -10.06
N THR A 101 -11.80 -3.62 -10.24
CA THR A 101 -12.59 -3.63 -11.47
C THR A 101 -11.76 -3.29 -12.70
N GLY A 102 -10.74 -2.46 -12.55
CA GLY A 102 -9.78 -2.13 -13.61
C GLY A 102 -8.75 -3.22 -13.87
N GLN A 103 -8.61 -4.20 -12.97
CA GLN A 103 -7.60 -5.24 -13.01
C GLN A 103 -8.14 -6.61 -13.47
N LEU A 104 -9.44 -6.73 -13.68
CA LEU A 104 -10.07 -8.01 -13.99
C LEU A 104 -9.43 -8.74 -15.18
N PHE A 105 -8.94 -8.01 -16.17
CA PHE A 105 -8.29 -8.62 -17.33
C PHE A 105 -6.98 -9.34 -16.97
N ARG A 106 -6.15 -8.78 -16.08
CA ARG A 106 -4.92 -9.43 -15.57
C ARG A 106 -5.25 -10.64 -14.72
N ILE A 107 -6.23 -10.49 -13.85
CA ILE A 107 -6.72 -11.58 -12.99
C ILE A 107 -7.22 -12.74 -13.86
N ARG A 108 -7.94 -12.46 -14.96
CA ARG A 108 -8.36 -13.48 -15.95
C ARG A 108 -7.17 -14.19 -16.60
N GLN A 109 -6.14 -13.44 -16.99
CA GLN A 109 -4.95 -14.05 -17.59
C GLN A 109 -4.25 -15.00 -16.61
N LEU A 110 -4.05 -14.59 -15.36
CA LEU A 110 -3.48 -15.45 -14.32
C LEU A 110 -4.36 -16.71 -14.10
N ARG A 111 -5.68 -16.52 -14.07
CA ARG A 111 -6.62 -17.64 -13.97
C ARG A 111 -6.54 -18.60 -15.16
N ALA A 112 -6.41 -18.06 -16.38
CA ALA A 112 -6.25 -18.84 -17.61
C ALA A 112 -4.94 -19.64 -17.65
N LEU A 113 -3.89 -19.14 -16.98
CA LEU A 113 -2.63 -19.85 -16.79
C LEU A 113 -2.73 -20.98 -15.73
N GLY A 114 -3.89 -21.17 -15.12
CA GLY A 114 -4.13 -22.26 -14.18
C GLY A 114 -3.92 -21.91 -12.71
N PHE A 115 -3.74 -20.65 -12.37
CA PHE A 115 -3.62 -20.19 -10.99
C PHE A 115 -5.00 -19.94 -10.36
N SER A 116 -5.13 -20.23 -9.07
CA SER A 116 -6.14 -19.56 -8.24
C SER A 116 -5.67 -18.17 -7.91
N VAL A 117 -6.55 -17.17 -7.90
CA VAL A 117 -6.16 -15.78 -7.68
C VAL A 117 -6.93 -15.18 -6.52
N LEU A 118 -6.21 -14.71 -5.50
CA LEU A 118 -6.70 -13.84 -4.46
C LEU A 118 -6.27 -12.41 -4.80
N ALA A 119 -7.22 -11.52 -4.98
CA ALA A 119 -6.96 -10.11 -5.27
C ALA A 119 -7.71 -9.23 -4.27
N ILE A 120 -7.10 -8.13 -3.85
CA ILE A 120 -7.69 -7.20 -2.88
C ILE A 120 -7.67 -5.77 -3.41
N ASP A 121 -8.66 -4.98 -3.01
CA ASP A 121 -8.56 -3.53 -2.96
C ASP A 121 -7.94 -3.14 -1.63
N TYR A 122 -6.88 -2.32 -1.63
CA TYR A 122 -6.36 -1.76 -0.37
C TYR A 122 -7.41 -0.84 0.27
N ARG A 123 -7.37 -0.64 1.59
CA ARG A 123 -8.23 0.33 2.27
C ARG A 123 -8.20 1.68 1.54
N GLY A 124 -9.37 2.26 1.34
CA GLY A 124 -9.56 3.50 0.56
C GLY A 124 -9.70 3.30 -0.95
N PHE A 125 -9.44 2.12 -1.50
CA PHE A 125 -9.69 1.80 -2.90
C PHE A 125 -10.99 1.01 -3.09
N GLY A 126 -11.65 1.22 -4.23
CA GLY A 126 -12.77 0.43 -4.70
C GLY A 126 -13.89 0.26 -3.69
N LYS A 127 -14.17 -1.00 -3.30
CA LYS A 127 -15.15 -1.34 -2.27
C LYS A 127 -14.55 -1.41 -0.86
N SER A 128 -13.22 -1.33 -0.72
CA SER A 128 -12.55 -1.29 0.59
C SER A 128 -12.78 0.06 1.27
N GLN A 129 -13.11 0.02 2.55
CA GLN A 129 -13.36 1.22 3.33
C GLN A 129 -12.18 1.51 4.27
N GLY A 130 -11.85 2.77 4.39
CA GLY A 130 -10.76 3.25 5.23
C GLY A 130 -10.32 4.65 4.83
N ASP A 131 -9.35 5.18 5.57
CA ASP A 131 -8.73 6.47 5.28
C ASP A 131 -7.96 6.43 3.96
N LEU A 132 -7.56 7.61 3.47
CA LEU A 132 -6.63 7.74 2.35
C LEU A 132 -5.39 6.86 2.60
N PRO A 133 -5.01 5.96 1.68
CA PRO A 133 -3.92 5.02 1.91
C PRO A 133 -2.59 5.68 2.24
N SER A 134 -1.74 4.93 2.90
CA SER A 134 -0.33 5.22 3.13
C SER A 134 0.52 3.99 2.81
N GLU A 135 1.82 4.16 2.66
CA GLU A 135 2.75 3.03 2.53
C GLU A 135 2.53 1.99 3.63
N ALA A 136 2.45 2.43 4.88
CA ALA A 136 2.23 1.54 6.02
C ALA A 136 0.89 0.79 5.93
N SER A 137 -0.20 1.45 5.52
CA SER A 137 -1.51 0.81 5.43
C SER A 137 -1.60 -0.21 4.30
N VAL A 138 -1.02 0.06 3.13
CA VAL A 138 -1.04 -0.93 2.03
C VAL A 138 -0.14 -2.14 2.31
N TYR A 139 0.95 -1.97 3.06
CA TYR A 139 1.76 -3.08 3.55
C TYR A 139 0.98 -3.94 4.57
N GLU A 140 0.26 -3.30 5.50
CA GLU A 140 -0.61 -4.03 6.44
C GLU A 140 -1.70 -4.80 5.70
N ASP A 141 -2.36 -4.18 4.72
CA ASP A 141 -3.42 -4.79 3.92
C ASP A 141 -2.91 -6.03 3.16
N ALA A 142 -1.69 -5.95 2.59
CA ALA A 142 -1.05 -7.07 1.92
C ALA A 142 -0.74 -8.24 2.88
N ARG A 143 -0.28 -7.95 4.11
CA ARG A 143 -0.06 -8.98 5.15
C ARG A 143 -1.35 -9.69 5.53
N ILE A 144 -2.43 -8.93 5.71
CA ILE A 144 -3.74 -9.49 6.04
C ILE A 144 -4.27 -10.36 4.88
N ALA A 145 -4.09 -9.91 3.65
CA ALA A 145 -4.45 -10.69 2.47
C ALA A 145 -3.61 -11.97 2.34
N TRP A 146 -2.31 -11.91 2.67
CA TRP A 146 -1.46 -13.09 2.70
C TRP A 146 -1.95 -14.13 3.70
N GLN A 147 -2.30 -13.72 4.91
CA GLN A 147 -2.89 -14.62 5.92
C GLN A 147 -4.18 -15.27 5.40
N ARG A 148 -4.99 -14.53 4.63
CA ARG A 148 -6.16 -15.10 3.96
C ARG A 148 -5.76 -16.12 2.91
N LEU A 149 -4.72 -15.85 2.11
CA LEU A 149 -4.21 -16.80 1.12
C LEU A 149 -3.72 -18.10 1.76
N GLU A 150 -3.08 -18.02 2.93
CA GLU A 150 -2.61 -19.19 3.69
C GLU A 150 -3.77 -20.14 4.08
N VAL A 151 -4.94 -19.59 4.37
CA VAL A 151 -6.15 -20.37 4.64
C VAL A 151 -6.73 -20.99 3.36
N LEU A 152 -6.70 -20.24 2.24
CA LEU A 152 -7.28 -20.67 0.96
C LEU A 152 -6.37 -21.69 0.23
N GLN A 153 -5.06 -21.58 0.39
CA GLN A 153 -4.06 -22.49 -0.13
C GLN A 153 -3.12 -22.91 1.02
N PRO A 154 -3.44 -24.02 1.72
CA PRO A 154 -2.65 -24.47 2.87
C PRO A 154 -1.22 -24.90 2.54
N ASP A 155 -0.98 -25.40 1.32
CA ASP A 155 0.36 -25.82 0.88
C ASP A 155 1.23 -24.58 0.60
N PRO A 156 2.26 -24.30 1.42
CA PRO A 156 3.13 -23.15 1.23
C PRO A 156 3.93 -23.19 -0.08
N ALA A 157 4.23 -24.39 -0.61
CA ALA A 157 4.94 -24.54 -1.89
C ALA A 157 4.12 -24.09 -3.09
N LEU A 158 2.82 -23.82 -2.91
CA LEU A 158 1.90 -23.40 -3.96
C LEU A 158 1.44 -21.94 -3.83
N ARG A 159 2.05 -21.15 -2.93
CA ARG A 159 1.69 -19.74 -2.73
C ARG A 159 2.69 -18.81 -3.42
N LEU A 160 2.18 -17.89 -4.23
CA LEU A 160 2.96 -16.89 -4.95
C LEU A 160 2.44 -15.49 -4.68
N ILE A 161 3.30 -14.50 -4.88
CA ILE A 161 2.93 -13.08 -4.82
C ILE A 161 3.11 -12.48 -6.21
N TYR A 162 2.15 -11.69 -6.64
CA TYR A 162 2.23 -10.93 -7.89
C TYR A 162 1.86 -9.48 -7.63
N GLY A 163 2.76 -8.56 -7.96
CA GLY A 163 2.53 -7.13 -7.81
C GLY A 163 2.69 -6.36 -9.11
N HIS A 164 1.73 -5.49 -9.41
CA HIS A 164 1.76 -4.60 -10.57
C HIS A 164 1.95 -3.15 -10.16
N SER A 165 2.89 -2.44 -10.78
CA SER A 165 3.16 -1.02 -10.51
C SER A 165 3.42 -0.77 -9.02
N LEU A 166 2.67 0.11 -8.32
CA LEU A 166 2.76 0.28 -6.87
C LEU A 166 2.61 -1.05 -6.13
N GLY A 167 1.71 -1.93 -6.57
CA GLY A 167 1.54 -3.26 -6.00
C GLY A 167 2.81 -4.12 -6.09
N GLY A 168 3.71 -3.83 -7.03
CA GLY A 168 5.03 -4.46 -7.10
C GLY A 168 5.91 -4.08 -5.92
N ALA A 169 5.92 -2.81 -5.50
CA ALA A 169 6.63 -2.37 -4.30
C ALA A 169 6.04 -2.99 -3.02
N VAL A 170 4.70 -3.10 -2.96
CA VAL A 170 4.01 -3.78 -1.86
C VAL A 170 4.35 -5.28 -1.83
N ALA A 171 4.43 -5.91 -3.00
CA ALA A 171 4.80 -7.32 -3.15
C ALA A 171 6.23 -7.60 -2.69
N VAL A 172 7.18 -6.71 -3.01
CA VAL A 172 8.58 -6.79 -2.55
C VAL A 172 8.65 -6.69 -1.03
N ASP A 173 7.96 -5.71 -0.42
CA ASP A 173 7.91 -5.57 1.05
C ASP A 173 7.38 -6.84 1.73
N LEU A 174 6.26 -7.35 1.25
CA LEU A 174 5.68 -8.59 1.79
C LEU A 174 6.63 -9.78 1.63
N ALA A 175 7.24 -9.95 0.47
CA ALA A 175 8.15 -11.06 0.20
C ALA A 175 9.40 -11.00 1.08
N ALA A 176 10.01 -9.81 1.26
CA ALA A 176 11.14 -9.59 2.14
C ALA A 176 10.79 -9.91 3.60
N GLU A 177 9.64 -9.42 4.08
CA GLU A 177 9.17 -9.71 5.44
C GLU A 177 8.97 -11.22 5.68
N LEU A 178 8.36 -11.93 4.72
CA LEU A 178 8.14 -13.37 4.79
C LEU A 178 9.48 -14.13 4.77
N GLY A 179 10.43 -13.70 3.93
CA GLY A 179 11.78 -14.26 3.87
C GLY A 179 12.54 -14.10 5.19
N GLN A 180 12.53 -12.90 5.76
CA GLN A 180 13.18 -12.62 7.05
C GLN A 180 12.55 -13.42 8.20
N LYS A 181 11.21 -13.56 8.21
CA LYS A 181 10.53 -14.40 9.21
C LYS A 181 10.91 -15.87 9.06
N ALA A 182 10.96 -16.38 7.84
CA ALA A 182 11.38 -17.76 7.57
C ALA A 182 12.84 -18.01 7.96
N ALA A 183 13.73 -17.04 7.72
CA ALA A 183 15.13 -17.14 8.13
C ALA A 183 15.32 -17.17 9.66
N LYS A 184 14.43 -16.47 10.40
CA LYS A 184 14.45 -16.46 11.89
C LYS A 184 13.76 -17.67 12.49
N ASP A 185 12.70 -18.13 11.89
CA ASP A 185 11.90 -19.28 12.29
C ASP A 185 11.89 -20.30 11.15
N GLY A 186 12.80 -21.27 11.21
CA GLY A 186 12.99 -22.29 10.19
C GLY A 186 11.76 -23.19 9.92
N SER A 187 10.68 -23.03 10.69
CA SER A 187 9.40 -23.72 10.45
C SER A 187 8.50 -22.97 9.47
N LEU A 188 8.76 -21.68 9.23
CA LEU A 188 8.00 -20.88 8.28
C LEU A 188 8.54 -21.05 6.86
N VAL A 189 7.64 -21.10 5.90
CA VAL A 189 7.98 -21.18 4.48
C VAL A 189 7.62 -19.86 3.81
N PRO A 190 8.59 -19.15 3.20
CA PRO A 190 8.32 -17.91 2.48
C PRO A 190 7.43 -18.17 1.25
N ALA A 191 7.03 -17.11 0.57
CA ALA A 191 6.36 -17.26 -0.72
C ALA A 191 7.22 -18.10 -1.68
N ARG A 192 6.61 -19.02 -2.42
CA ARG A 192 7.30 -19.87 -3.40
C ARG A 192 7.93 -19.07 -4.53
N GLY A 193 7.38 -17.90 -4.84
CA GLY A 193 7.88 -16.99 -5.85
C GLY A 193 7.22 -15.63 -5.79
N LEU A 194 7.96 -14.66 -6.30
CA LEU A 194 7.55 -13.26 -6.45
C LEU A 194 7.59 -12.89 -7.93
N VAL A 195 6.50 -12.33 -8.43
CA VAL A 195 6.42 -11.73 -9.77
C VAL A 195 6.13 -10.25 -9.61
N ILE A 196 6.94 -9.42 -10.22
CA ILE A 196 6.75 -7.97 -10.24
C ILE A 196 6.64 -7.47 -11.69
N GLU A 197 5.60 -6.68 -11.97
CA GLU A 197 5.32 -6.13 -13.29
C GLU A 197 5.33 -4.61 -13.23
N SER A 198 6.18 -3.96 -14.06
CA SER A 198 6.18 -2.50 -14.25
C SER A 198 6.27 -1.69 -12.93
N THR A 199 7.04 -2.18 -11.98
CA THR A 199 7.28 -1.51 -10.69
C THR A 199 8.49 -0.56 -10.76
N PHE A 200 8.83 0.04 -9.66
CA PHE A 200 9.91 1.02 -9.52
C PHE A 200 10.85 0.65 -8.35
N THR A 201 12.05 1.18 -8.37
CA THR A 201 13.08 0.97 -7.34
C THR A 201 12.75 1.67 -6.03
N SER A 202 12.30 2.93 -6.12
CA SER A 202 11.78 3.73 -5.01
C SER A 202 10.85 4.83 -5.51
N LEU A 203 9.98 5.33 -4.66
CA LEU A 203 9.16 6.50 -5.00
C LEU A 203 10.02 7.76 -5.18
N GLY A 204 11.14 7.83 -4.47
CA GLY A 204 12.13 8.90 -4.63
C GLY A 204 12.73 8.96 -6.03
N ASP A 205 13.04 7.81 -6.62
CA ASP A 205 13.57 7.73 -7.98
C ASP A 205 12.51 8.17 -9.00
N VAL A 206 11.27 7.73 -8.83
CA VAL A 206 10.15 8.16 -9.67
C VAL A 206 9.96 9.69 -9.61
N ALA A 207 9.93 10.26 -8.40
CA ALA A 207 9.75 11.69 -8.20
C ALA A 207 10.91 12.50 -8.81
N THR A 208 12.15 12.03 -8.66
CA THR A 208 13.35 12.66 -9.23
C THR A 208 13.29 12.65 -10.76
N ALA A 209 12.93 11.51 -11.35
CA ALA A 209 12.79 11.39 -12.80
C ALA A 209 11.67 12.29 -13.35
N MET A 210 10.52 12.35 -12.67
CA MET A 210 9.38 13.19 -13.09
C MET A 210 9.67 14.70 -12.95
N ALA A 211 10.36 15.10 -11.88
CA ALA A 211 10.70 16.49 -11.64
C ALA A 211 11.86 16.98 -12.52
N ASN A 212 12.56 16.08 -13.22
CA ASN A 212 13.75 16.37 -14.04
C ASN A 212 14.75 17.27 -13.28
N THR A 213 15.03 16.94 -12.03
CA THR A 213 15.88 17.74 -11.11
C THR A 213 16.93 16.87 -10.46
N SER A 214 18.08 17.49 -10.15
CA SER A 214 19.12 16.89 -9.32
C SER A 214 18.91 17.13 -7.82
N LEU A 215 17.84 17.82 -7.43
CA LEU A 215 17.53 18.04 -6.02
C LEU A 215 17.14 16.71 -5.34
N PRO A 216 17.52 16.50 -4.08
CA PRO A 216 17.25 15.26 -3.36
C PRO A 216 15.78 15.16 -2.91
N VAL A 217 14.85 15.06 -3.88
CA VAL A 217 13.38 15.04 -3.64
C VAL A 217 12.98 13.91 -2.70
N ARG A 218 13.73 12.80 -2.72
CA ARG A 218 13.48 11.63 -1.84
C ARG A 218 13.45 12.00 -0.34
N TRP A 219 14.17 13.06 0.08
CA TRP A 219 14.19 13.51 1.48
C TRP A 219 12.90 14.20 1.90
N LEU A 220 12.16 14.73 0.93
CA LEU A 220 10.89 15.44 1.15
C LEU A 220 9.69 14.49 1.20
N LEU A 221 9.83 13.30 0.67
CA LEU A 221 8.73 12.33 0.61
C LEU A 221 8.54 11.64 1.95
N SER A 222 7.28 11.49 2.36
CA SER A 222 6.87 10.69 3.52
C SER A 222 6.62 9.23 3.14
N GLN A 223 6.20 8.98 1.89
CA GLN A 223 6.03 7.65 1.31
C GLN A 223 7.32 7.29 0.55
N LYS A 224 7.97 6.19 0.90
CA LYS A 224 9.29 5.81 0.35
C LYS A 224 9.19 4.72 -0.70
N PHE A 225 8.53 3.62 -0.36
CA PHE A 225 8.45 2.42 -1.20
C PHE A 225 9.84 2.01 -1.73
N ASP A 226 10.83 1.96 -0.83
CA ASP A 226 12.23 1.63 -1.16
C ASP A 226 12.35 0.13 -1.46
N SER A 227 11.90 -0.29 -2.65
CA SER A 227 11.87 -1.69 -3.08
C SER A 227 13.26 -2.26 -3.33
N ILE A 228 14.18 -1.45 -3.86
CA ILE A 228 15.53 -1.91 -4.19
C ILE A 228 16.31 -2.32 -2.93
N ASP A 229 16.11 -1.63 -1.83
CA ASP A 229 16.80 -1.93 -0.58
C ASP A 229 16.28 -3.24 0.05
N LYS A 230 15.00 -3.56 -0.18
CA LYS A 230 14.33 -4.75 0.37
C LYS A 230 14.54 -6.03 -0.43
N ILE A 231 14.75 -5.92 -1.75
CA ILE A 231 14.87 -7.09 -2.62
C ILE A 231 16.22 -7.81 -2.45
N LEU A 232 17.19 -7.16 -1.81
CA LEU A 232 18.51 -7.71 -1.51
C LEU A 232 18.58 -8.42 -0.14
N GLU A 233 17.51 -8.35 0.65
CA GLU A 233 17.39 -8.99 1.97
C GLU A 233 16.72 -10.37 1.85
#